data_faa3411a5857f80a05be49a59d5ae5f0
#
_entry.id   faa3411a5857f80a05be49a59d5ae5f0
#
_cell.length_a   1.000
_cell.length_b   1.000
_cell.length_c   1.000
_cell.angle_alpha   90.00
_cell.angle_beta   90.00
_cell.angle_gamma   90.00
#
_symmetry.space_group_name_H-M   'P 1'
#
loop_
_entity.id
_entity.type
_entity.pdbx_description
1 polymer ?
#
loop_
_entity_poly.entity_id
_entity_poly.type
_entity_poly.pdbx_seq_one_letter_code
_entity_poly.pdbx_strand_id
1 'polypeptide(L)'
;MSQMIYLDNSATTFPKPDVVYDFMCNFYRAHGVNPGRSGFDAAIETEEVVFGTRKLLTEFFNGDDPNRLTFSYNASDSLNMIIQGLAEKGDHVVTTMLEHNSVLRPLHHLQMNGIIEVTHVGFDAHGFVNPDDIKKALRP
;
A
#
# COMPACT_ATOMS: atom_id res chain seq x y z
N MET A 1 -26.97 24.32 6.26
CA MET A 1 -25.56 23.86 6.34
C MET A 1 -25.05 23.76 4.93
N SER A 2 -23.89 24.33 4.60
CA SER A 2 -23.29 24.16 3.28
C SER A 2 -22.92 22.68 3.09
N GLN A 3 -23.32 22.10 1.97
CA GLN A 3 -22.94 20.73 1.62
C GLN A 3 -21.43 20.72 1.39
N MET A 4 -20.70 19.90 2.18
CA MET A 4 -19.25 19.71 1.99
C MET A 4 -19.00 18.94 0.69
N ILE A 5 -18.13 19.47 -0.16
CA ILE A 5 -17.61 18.76 -1.33
C ILE A 5 -16.26 18.17 -0.93
N TYR A 6 -16.16 16.83 -0.90
CA TYR A 6 -14.93 16.12 -0.55
C TYR A 6 -14.25 15.58 -1.80
N LEU A 7 -13.03 16.03 -2.08
CA LEU A 7 -12.28 15.73 -3.30
C LEU A 7 -10.96 14.97 -3.04
N ASP A 8 -10.74 14.48 -1.82
CA ASP A 8 -9.51 13.84 -1.39
C ASP A 8 -9.69 12.35 -1.01
N ASN A 9 -10.48 11.62 -1.81
CA ASN A 9 -10.72 10.19 -1.60
C ASN A 9 -9.45 9.34 -1.76
N SER A 10 -8.42 9.84 -2.43
CA SER A 10 -7.12 9.19 -2.53
C SER A 10 -6.39 9.09 -1.18
N ALA A 11 -6.58 10.07 -0.29
CA ALA A 11 -6.03 10.01 1.07
C ALA A 11 -6.84 9.07 1.96
N THR A 12 -8.17 9.18 1.93
CA THR A 12 -9.11 8.27 2.59
C THR A 12 -10.52 8.48 2.02
N THR A 13 -11.30 7.43 1.95
CA THR A 13 -12.71 7.53 1.51
C THR A 13 -13.57 8.23 2.55
N PHE A 14 -14.28 9.31 2.14
CA PHE A 14 -15.25 10.01 2.98
C PHE A 14 -16.48 10.46 2.16
N PRO A 15 -17.71 10.23 2.65
CA PRO A 15 -18.06 9.37 3.78
C PRO A 15 -17.76 7.89 3.47
N LYS A 16 -17.41 7.12 4.48
CA LYS A 16 -17.31 5.67 4.34
C LYS A 16 -18.72 5.07 4.29
N PRO A 17 -18.92 3.97 3.52
CA PRO A 17 -20.21 3.24 3.56
C PRO A 17 -20.57 2.80 4.97
N ASP A 18 -21.85 2.90 5.35
CA ASP A 18 -22.32 2.55 6.70
C ASP A 18 -21.96 1.12 7.09
N VAL A 19 -21.99 0.18 6.13
CA VAL A 19 -21.59 -1.22 6.35
C VAL A 19 -20.18 -1.36 6.93
N VAL A 20 -19.27 -0.43 6.65
CA VAL A 20 -17.89 -0.44 7.21
C VAL A 20 -17.93 -0.14 8.71
N TYR A 21 -18.70 0.86 9.11
CA TYR A 21 -18.85 1.22 10.51
C TYR A 21 -19.58 0.13 11.30
N ASP A 22 -20.67 -0.38 10.74
CA ASP A 22 -21.48 -1.43 11.37
C ASP A 22 -20.67 -2.71 11.56
N PHE A 23 -19.95 -3.16 10.54
CA PHE A 23 -19.09 -4.33 10.62
C PHE A 23 -18.03 -4.15 11.71
N MET A 24 -17.31 -3.03 11.69
CA MET A 24 -16.24 -2.76 12.65
C MET A 24 -16.76 -2.71 14.09
N CYS A 25 -17.86 -1.98 14.33
CA CYS A 25 -18.44 -1.86 15.66
C CYS A 25 -18.97 -3.19 16.20
N ASN A 26 -19.68 -3.94 15.37
CA ASN A 26 -20.25 -5.24 15.76
C ASN A 26 -19.16 -6.27 16.00
N PHE A 27 -18.15 -6.32 15.13
CA PHE A 27 -17.02 -7.23 15.27
C PHE A 27 -16.26 -6.98 16.59
N TYR A 28 -15.89 -5.73 16.90
CA TYR A 28 -15.20 -5.43 18.15
C TYR A 28 -16.02 -5.68 19.41
N ARG A 29 -17.33 -5.57 19.34
CA ARG A 29 -18.22 -5.93 20.46
C ARG A 29 -18.31 -7.43 20.70
N ALA A 30 -18.26 -8.23 19.65
CA ALA A 30 -18.41 -9.69 19.72
C ALA A 30 -17.06 -10.42 19.88
N HIS A 31 -16.01 -9.96 19.17
CA HIS A 31 -14.75 -10.68 18.98
C HIS A 31 -13.49 -9.82 19.19
N GLY A 32 -13.53 -8.77 20.01
CA GLY A 32 -12.43 -7.84 20.24
C GLY A 32 -11.19 -8.44 20.92
N VAL A 33 -10.71 -9.58 20.43
CA VAL A 33 -9.58 -10.35 20.96
C VAL A 33 -8.44 -10.41 19.94
N ASN A 34 -7.23 -10.77 20.41
CA ASN A 34 -6.06 -10.87 19.54
C ASN A 34 -6.11 -12.20 18.73
N PRO A 35 -6.01 -12.14 17.40
CA PRO A 35 -5.94 -13.34 16.56
C PRO A 35 -4.64 -14.13 16.80
N GLY A 36 -4.69 -15.47 16.66
CA GLY A 36 -3.51 -16.33 16.56
C GLY A 36 -2.72 -16.57 17.85
N ARG A 37 -3.17 -16.10 19.01
CA ARG A 37 -2.46 -16.31 20.29
C ARG A 37 -3.00 -17.43 21.16
N SER A 38 -4.18 -17.96 20.91
CA SER A 38 -4.80 -19.02 21.72
C SER A 38 -5.89 -19.74 20.95
N GLY A 39 -6.14 -21.00 21.31
CA GLY A 39 -7.10 -21.86 20.63
C GLY A 39 -8.54 -21.77 21.15
N PHE A 40 -8.99 -20.61 21.66
CA PHE A 40 -10.40 -20.42 22.03
C PHE A 40 -11.19 -19.81 20.86
N ASP A 41 -12.48 -20.08 20.81
CA ASP A 41 -13.36 -19.83 19.65
C ASP A 41 -13.26 -18.39 19.12
N ALA A 42 -13.35 -17.37 19.98
CA ALA A 42 -13.28 -15.97 19.53
C ALA A 42 -11.94 -15.60 18.89
N ALA A 43 -10.82 -16.21 19.28
CA ALA A 43 -9.52 -15.98 18.64
C ALA A 43 -9.45 -16.63 17.27
N ILE A 44 -10.05 -17.83 17.12
CA ILE A 44 -10.15 -18.54 15.84
C ILE A 44 -11.02 -17.74 14.87
N GLU A 45 -12.21 -17.29 15.31
CA GLU A 45 -13.12 -16.46 14.50
C GLU A 45 -12.47 -15.15 14.07
N THR A 46 -11.67 -14.53 14.95
CA THR A 46 -10.90 -13.31 14.60
C THR A 46 -9.84 -13.61 13.54
N GLU A 47 -9.14 -14.74 13.64
CA GLU A 47 -8.15 -15.17 12.64
C GLU A 47 -8.80 -15.47 11.29
N GLU A 48 -9.97 -16.10 11.28
CA GLU A 48 -10.74 -16.37 10.07
C GLU A 48 -11.13 -15.08 9.32
N VAL A 49 -11.52 -14.02 10.04
CA VAL A 49 -11.80 -12.72 9.42
C VAL A 49 -10.55 -12.10 8.80
N VAL A 50 -9.40 -12.14 9.49
CA VAL A 50 -8.12 -11.64 8.95
C VAL A 50 -7.70 -12.42 7.71
N PHE A 51 -7.76 -13.75 7.78
CA PHE A 51 -7.39 -14.62 6.66
C PHE A 51 -8.37 -14.52 5.48
N GLY A 52 -9.66 -14.42 5.77
CA GLY A 52 -10.70 -14.15 4.76
C GLY A 52 -10.45 -12.85 4.00
N THR A 53 -10.06 -11.80 4.73
CA THR A 53 -9.68 -10.51 4.13
C THR A 53 -8.45 -10.64 3.23
N ARG A 54 -7.43 -11.41 3.65
CA ARG A 54 -6.26 -11.70 2.80
C ARG A 54 -6.66 -12.39 1.51
N LYS A 55 -7.54 -13.40 1.56
CA LYS A 55 -8.05 -14.10 0.37
C LYS A 55 -8.73 -13.14 -0.60
N LEU A 56 -9.69 -12.34 -0.10
CA LEU A 56 -10.43 -11.39 -0.92
C LEU A 56 -9.51 -10.37 -1.60
N LEU A 57 -8.54 -9.83 -0.87
CA LEU A 57 -7.58 -8.88 -1.43
C LEU A 57 -6.62 -9.56 -2.42
N THR A 58 -6.19 -10.78 -2.15
CA THR A 58 -5.35 -11.54 -3.08
C THR A 58 -6.07 -11.78 -4.39
N GLU A 59 -7.34 -12.21 -4.35
CA GLU A 59 -8.19 -12.36 -5.52
C GLU A 59 -8.40 -11.03 -6.25
N PHE A 60 -8.69 -9.95 -5.51
CA PHE A 60 -8.90 -8.62 -6.08
C PHE A 60 -7.69 -8.11 -6.87
N PHE A 61 -6.49 -8.38 -6.38
CA PHE A 61 -5.23 -8.01 -7.04
C PHE A 61 -4.69 -9.09 -7.99
N ASN A 62 -5.49 -10.14 -8.30
CA ASN A 62 -5.11 -11.24 -9.17
C ASN A 62 -3.84 -11.97 -8.70
N GLY A 63 -3.67 -12.08 -7.40
CA GLY A 63 -2.61 -12.89 -6.77
C GLY A 63 -3.02 -14.35 -6.62
N ASP A 64 -2.06 -15.20 -6.35
CA ASP A 64 -2.21 -16.66 -6.28
C ASP A 64 -2.13 -17.23 -4.84
N ASP A 65 -1.53 -16.48 -3.91
CA ASP A 65 -1.29 -16.97 -2.54
C ASP A 65 -1.58 -15.89 -1.49
N PRO A 66 -2.65 -16.05 -0.68
CA PRO A 66 -2.99 -15.09 0.38
C PRO A 66 -1.93 -15.00 1.50
N ASN A 67 -1.03 -15.98 1.63
CA ASN A 67 0.05 -15.91 2.61
C ASN A 67 1.13 -14.89 2.23
N ARG A 68 1.18 -14.49 0.96
CA ARG A 68 2.08 -13.43 0.46
C ARG A 68 1.52 -12.03 0.66
N LEU A 69 0.26 -11.89 1.07
CA LEU A 69 -0.35 -10.61 1.38
C LEU A 69 -0.10 -10.25 2.85
N THR A 70 0.55 -9.13 3.10
CA THR A 70 0.79 -8.60 4.44
C THR A 70 0.07 -7.27 4.64
N PHE A 71 -0.42 -7.04 5.86
CA PHE A 71 -0.99 -5.75 6.24
C PHE A 71 0.08 -4.88 6.88
N SER A 72 0.04 -3.59 6.59
CA SER A 72 0.84 -2.56 7.24
C SER A 72 -0.05 -1.45 7.79
N TYR A 73 0.51 -0.49 8.52
CA TYR A 73 -0.24 0.60 9.11
C TYR A 73 -0.84 1.56 8.07
N ASN A 74 -0.16 1.74 6.93
CA ASN A 74 -0.57 2.63 5.84
C ASN A 74 0.29 2.41 4.60
N ALA A 75 -0.07 3.06 3.48
CA ALA A 75 0.65 2.96 2.23
C ALA A 75 2.12 3.42 2.33
N SER A 76 2.43 4.44 3.15
CA SER A 76 3.82 4.88 3.34
C SER A 76 4.68 3.82 4.00
N ASP A 77 4.13 3.10 4.99
CA ASP A 77 4.80 1.98 5.65
C ASP A 77 5.07 0.83 4.66
N SER A 78 4.03 0.42 3.91
CA SER A 78 4.18 -0.61 2.87
C SER A 78 5.25 -0.26 1.83
N LEU A 79 5.22 0.98 1.30
CA LEU A 79 6.17 1.44 0.29
C LEU A 79 7.60 1.47 0.84
N ASN A 80 7.79 1.93 2.08
CA ASN A 80 9.10 1.92 2.72
C ASN A 80 9.62 0.50 2.95
N MET A 81 8.76 -0.42 3.41
CA MET A 81 9.13 -1.83 3.56
C MET A 81 9.61 -2.45 2.25
N ILE A 82 8.88 -2.19 1.14
CA ILE A 82 9.23 -2.71 -0.18
C ILE A 82 10.52 -2.06 -0.69
N ILE A 83 10.59 -0.73 -0.71
CA ILE A 83 11.73 0.00 -1.28
C ILE A 83 13.03 -0.32 -0.53
N GLN A 84 12.99 -0.28 0.81
CA GLN A 84 14.19 -0.55 1.61
C GLN A 84 14.52 -2.05 1.74
N GLY A 85 13.51 -2.91 1.65
CA GLY A 85 13.67 -4.35 1.78
C GLY A 85 14.15 -5.06 0.52
N LEU A 86 13.88 -4.47 -0.67
CA LEU A 86 14.26 -5.07 -1.96
C LEU A 86 15.48 -4.40 -2.59
N ALA A 87 15.78 -3.14 -2.24
CA ALA A 87 16.89 -2.40 -2.85
C ALA A 87 18.25 -2.98 -2.43
N GLU A 88 19.04 -3.37 -3.41
CA GLU A 88 20.40 -3.87 -3.24
C GLU A 88 21.43 -2.86 -3.78
N LYS A 89 22.68 -3.02 -3.36
CA LYS A 89 23.76 -2.13 -3.79
C LYS A 89 24.04 -2.30 -5.28
N GLY A 90 23.92 -1.19 -6.00
CA GLY A 90 24.14 -1.14 -7.45
C GLY A 90 22.84 -1.19 -8.27
N ASP A 91 21.69 -1.35 -7.61
CA ASP A 91 20.41 -1.32 -8.30
C ASP A 91 20.14 0.02 -8.96
N HIS A 92 19.43 -0.04 -10.08
CA HIS A 92 18.88 1.11 -10.77
C HIS A 92 17.35 1.13 -10.64
N VAL A 93 16.82 2.17 -10.04
CA VAL A 93 15.38 2.37 -9.84
C VAL A 93 14.85 3.44 -10.80
N VAL A 94 13.80 3.11 -11.53
CA VAL A 94 13.07 4.05 -12.38
C VAL A 94 11.77 4.45 -11.67
N THR A 95 11.55 5.74 -11.51
CA THR A 95 10.35 6.30 -10.89
C THR A 95 9.88 7.54 -11.66
N THR A 96 8.73 8.12 -11.29
CA THR A 96 8.22 9.33 -11.93
C THR A 96 8.52 10.58 -11.11
N MET A 97 8.42 11.74 -11.74
CA MET A 97 8.50 13.04 -11.03
C MET A 97 7.20 13.38 -10.28
N LEU A 98 6.12 12.60 -10.47
CA LEU A 98 4.81 12.80 -9.86
C LEU A 98 4.59 11.99 -8.59
N GLU A 99 5.63 11.33 -8.09
CA GLU A 99 5.53 10.45 -6.94
C GLU A 99 5.24 11.18 -5.63
N HIS A 100 4.56 10.49 -4.75
CA HIS A 100 4.37 10.95 -3.38
C HIS A 100 5.68 10.84 -2.56
N ASN A 101 5.79 11.64 -1.50
CA ASN A 101 6.94 11.62 -0.58
C ASN A 101 7.24 10.24 0.04
N SER A 102 6.25 9.37 0.16
CA SER A 102 6.44 7.99 0.63
C SER A 102 7.31 7.13 -0.31
N VAL A 103 7.43 7.53 -1.57
CA VAL A 103 8.34 6.94 -2.56
C VAL A 103 9.63 7.75 -2.67
N LEU A 104 9.52 9.07 -2.82
CA LEU A 104 10.68 9.93 -3.08
C LEU A 104 11.69 9.93 -1.93
N ARG A 105 11.23 9.98 -0.67
CA ARG A 105 12.12 10.05 0.50
C ARG A 105 12.99 8.81 0.69
N PRO A 106 12.45 7.57 0.70
CA PRO A 106 13.29 6.38 0.81
C PRO A 106 14.23 6.19 -0.38
N LEU A 107 13.80 6.49 -1.61
CA LEU A 107 14.66 6.44 -2.79
C LEU A 107 15.81 7.45 -2.68
N HIS A 108 15.51 8.70 -2.30
CA HIS A 108 16.54 9.72 -2.09
C HIS A 108 17.54 9.31 -1.01
N HIS A 109 17.07 8.74 0.11
CA HIS A 109 17.94 8.25 1.17
C HIS A 109 18.91 7.16 0.69
N LEU A 110 18.40 6.17 -0.04
CA LEU A 110 19.20 5.09 -0.62
C LEU A 110 20.22 5.61 -1.65
N GLN A 111 19.80 6.55 -2.49
CA GLN A 111 20.67 7.19 -3.49
C GLN A 111 21.79 8.01 -2.83
N MET A 112 21.47 8.82 -1.83
CA MET A 112 22.48 9.64 -1.09
C MET A 112 23.50 8.78 -0.36
N ASN A 113 23.13 7.56 0.06
CA ASN A 113 24.04 6.59 0.66
C ASN A 113 24.81 5.74 -0.38
N GLY A 114 24.64 6.00 -1.67
CA GLY A 114 25.31 5.26 -2.74
C GLY A 114 24.90 3.79 -2.84
N ILE A 115 23.68 3.47 -2.40
CA ILE A 115 23.14 2.12 -2.49
C ILE A 115 22.53 1.88 -3.86
N ILE A 116 21.71 2.82 -4.36
CA ILE A 116 21.01 2.74 -5.64
C ILE A 116 21.30 3.95 -6.52
N GLU A 117 21.03 3.81 -7.82
CA GLU A 117 20.86 4.91 -8.75
C GLU A 117 19.36 5.11 -9.05
N VAL A 118 18.91 6.37 -9.16
CA VAL A 118 17.50 6.69 -9.42
C VAL A 118 17.38 7.53 -10.70
N THR A 119 16.50 7.09 -11.61
CA THR A 119 16.07 7.89 -12.77
C THR A 119 14.63 8.33 -12.57
N HIS A 120 14.41 9.64 -12.60
CA HIS A 120 13.08 10.25 -12.53
C HIS A 120 12.58 10.56 -13.94
N VAL A 121 11.50 9.88 -14.35
CA VAL A 121 10.83 10.12 -15.63
C VAL A 121 9.89 11.32 -15.49
N GLY A 122 10.01 12.28 -16.43
CA GLY A 122 9.19 13.48 -16.46
C GLY A 122 7.76 13.24 -16.92
N PHE A 123 6.99 14.31 -16.98
CA PHE A 123 5.61 14.34 -17.45
C PHE A 123 5.38 15.56 -18.37
N ASP A 124 4.33 15.51 -19.17
CA ASP A 124 3.96 16.61 -20.08
C ASP A 124 3.19 17.75 -19.35
N ALA A 125 2.82 18.78 -20.10
CA ALA A 125 2.08 19.94 -19.56
C ALA A 125 0.68 19.57 -18.99
N HIS A 126 0.17 18.38 -19.26
CA HIS A 126 -1.10 17.87 -18.77
C HIS A 126 -0.91 16.89 -17.58
N GLY A 127 0.32 16.64 -17.14
CA GLY A 127 0.63 15.71 -16.08
C GLY A 127 0.67 14.23 -16.54
N PHE A 128 0.77 13.97 -17.84
CA PHE A 128 0.83 12.62 -18.38
C PHE A 128 2.27 12.12 -18.46
N VAL A 129 2.53 10.95 -17.88
CA VAL A 129 3.81 10.23 -18.00
C VAL A 129 3.74 9.28 -19.19
N ASN A 130 4.65 9.43 -20.17
CA ASN A 130 4.69 8.56 -21.32
C ASN A 130 5.35 7.21 -20.94
N PRO A 131 4.65 6.05 -21.10
CA PRO A 131 5.21 4.73 -20.81
C PRO A 131 6.48 4.40 -21.61
N ASP A 132 6.65 4.94 -22.82
CA ASP A 132 7.84 4.73 -23.61
C ASP A 132 9.09 5.41 -23.02
N ASP A 133 8.91 6.49 -22.29
CA ASP A 133 10.03 7.14 -21.60
C ASP A 133 10.46 6.35 -20.35
N ILE A 134 9.51 5.64 -19.69
CA ILE A 134 9.84 4.66 -18.65
C ILE A 134 10.66 3.52 -19.26
N LYS A 135 10.23 2.95 -20.40
CA LYS A 135 10.96 1.87 -21.08
C LYS A 135 12.39 2.27 -21.46
N LYS A 136 12.58 3.51 -21.98
CA LYS A 136 13.90 4.03 -22.33
C LYS A 136 14.82 4.23 -21.12
N ALA A 137 14.23 4.48 -19.95
CA ALA A 137 14.97 4.67 -18.71
C ALA A 137 15.45 3.34 -18.08
N LEU A 138 14.86 2.20 -18.44
CA LEU A 138 15.27 0.88 -17.97
C LEU A 138 16.68 0.55 -18.49
N ARG A 139 17.47 -0.06 -17.63
CA ARG A 139 18.85 -0.54 -17.94
C ARG A 139 18.87 -2.08 -17.88
N PRO A 140 19.83 -2.74 -18.55
CA PRO A 140 20.04 -4.17 -18.44
C PRO A 140 20.31 -4.62 -17.03
#